data_53478df7a2b516c78f153ea88e96ccad
#
_entry.id   53478df7a2b516c78f153ea88e96ccad
#
_cell.length_a   1.000
_cell.length_b   1.000
_cell.length_c   1.000
_cell.angle_alpha   90.00
_cell.angle_beta   90.00
_cell.angle_gamma   90.00
#
_symmetry.space_group_name_H-M   'P 1'
#
loop_
_entity.id
_entity.type
_entity.pdbx_description
1 polymer ?
#
loop_
_entity_poly.entity_id
_entity_poly.type
_entity_poly.pdbx_seq_one_letter_code
_entity_poly.pdbx_strand_id
1 'polypeptide(L)'
;MSTGKSCSNRAAVVSLILGRIIYSVNWFNLAAVFSFIASEFNENVSGLGATTSAFFIGIGVFQVPGGILAAKIGPRMTAILGTTISSSAALLTGFAGNLVEIVVLRFLVGLGMAFVFAPGVILMARFLQKGAEGLGVGLYNSAFSLGGVLGLTGWAVLASAFGWRMSLATGGLLGLGTSALMWFLVPKDNQRSDFSIRIHHLGLILLDKWLIILSIALLGLQVGATIYGSFVAYYLNSALGLSAGESGIIASLVSLFALASSPFAGRLFDRYGNARKLLLASGVLMTIGIGVAFLGTVYSVVLAGILIGLAAGTGFTFGFSAARAANRLDQEYETLAVSWVNSIQLFGDFAPPLLYSYFVIQYGYSNAWLYMAILSFMLIVPLLLKKAPTRK
;
A
#
# COMPACT_ATOMS: atom_id res chain seq x y z
N MET A 1 19.97 29.77 18.89
CA MET A 1 19.18 28.55 19.27
C MET A 1 18.31 27.96 18.13
N SER A 2 18.26 28.51 16.89
CA SER A 2 17.46 28.01 15.77
C SER A 2 18.07 26.88 14.96
N THR A 3 19.40 26.77 14.89
CA THR A 3 20.11 25.77 14.10
C THR A 3 19.97 24.32 14.62
N GLY A 4 19.88 24.12 15.93
CA GLY A 4 19.74 22.77 16.52
C GLY A 4 18.35 22.14 16.28
N LYS A 5 17.26 22.91 16.32
CA LYS A 5 15.91 22.42 16.02
C LYS A 5 15.74 22.04 14.55
N SER A 6 16.35 22.81 13.64
CA SER A 6 16.30 22.53 12.20
C SER A 6 17.03 21.23 11.84
N CYS A 7 18.17 20.95 12.46
CA CYS A 7 18.95 19.72 12.23
C CYS A 7 18.22 18.48 12.77
N SER A 8 17.64 18.56 13.97
CA SER A 8 16.82 17.49 14.57
C SER A 8 15.59 17.15 13.71
N ASN A 9 14.92 18.15 13.15
CA ASN A 9 13.77 17.91 12.27
C ASN A 9 14.15 17.21 10.95
N ARG A 10 15.30 17.57 10.36
CA ARG A 10 15.80 16.89 9.13
C ARG A 10 16.10 15.42 9.38
N ALA A 11 16.79 15.10 10.48
CA ALA A 11 17.10 13.72 10.84
C ALA A 11 15.82 12.89 11.08
N ALA A 12 14.81 13.47 11.73
CA ALA A 12 13.50 12.85 11.93
C ALA A 12 12.80 12.56 10.58
N VAL A 13 12.76 13.54 9.67
CA VAL A 13 12.17 13.38 8.33
C VAL A 13 12.87 12.27 7.54
N VAL A 14 14.21 12.24 7.55
CA VAL A 14 14.98 11.18 6.87
C VAL A 14 14.65 9.81 7.44
N SER A 15 14.61 9.66 8.78
CA SER A 15 14.27 8.38 9.41
C SER A 15 12.85 7.90 9.08
N LEU A 16 11.88 8.82 8.97
CA LEU A 16 10.51 8.50 8.55
C LEU A 16 10.44 8.07 7.08
N ILE A 17 11.21 8.73 6.20
CA ILE A 17 11.30 8.37 4.78
C ILE A 17 11.94 6.98 4.63
N LEU A 18 13.05 6.70 5.31
CA LEU A 18 13.69 5.38 5.32
C LEU A 18 12.72 4.31 5.85
N GLY A 19 12.03 4.59 6.97
CA GLY A 19 11.00 3.71 7.50
C GLY A 19 9.90 3.42 6.48
N ARG A 20 9.47 4.42 5.70
CA ARG A 20 8.44 4.25 4.66
C ARG A 20 8.94 3.45 3.45
N ILE A 21 10.21 3.61 3.07
CA ILE A 21 10.83 2.80 2.02
C ILE A 21 10.84 1.33 2.46
N ILE A 22 11.36 1.03 3.67
CA ILE A 22 11.42 -0.35 4.18
C ILE A 22 10.04 -0.94 4.45
N TYR A 23 9.08 -0.14 4.88
CA TYR A 23 7.67 -0.53 4.94
C TYR A 23 7.20 -1.09 3.58
N SER A 24 7.45 -0.36 2.50
CA SER A 24 7.03 -0.78 1.16
C SER A 24 7.86 -1.97 0.64
N VAL A 25 9.14 -2.03 0.95
CA VAL A 25 9.96 -3.22 0.69
C VAL A 25 9.32 -4.45 1.31
N ASN A 26 8.99 -4.41 2.60
CA ASN A 26 8.37 -5.54 3.30
C ASN A 26 6.92 -5.82 2.86
N TRP A 27 6.27 -4.87 2.19
CA TRP A 27 4.99 -5.10 1.52
C TRP A 27 5.14 -6.03 0.31
N PHE A 28 6.15 -5.80 -0.53
CA PHE A 28 6.28 -6.45 -1.83
C PHE A 28 7.34 -7.56 -1.88
N ASN A 29 8.26 -7.65 -0.92
CA ASN A 29 9.40 -8.57 -0.96
C ASN A 29 8.99 -10.05 -1.03
N LEU A 30 7.89 -10.46 -0.38
CA LEU A 30 7.41 -11.84 -0.45
C LEU A 30 6.99 -12.19 -1.88
N ALA A 31 6.28 -11.30 -2.56
CA ALA A 31 5.84 -11.50 -3.94
C ALA A 31 7.04 -11.72 -4.89
N ALA A 32 8.13 -10.96 -4.66
CA ALA A 32 9.36 -11.06 -5.45
C ALA A 32 10.08 -12.41 -5.29
N VAL A 33 9.93 -13.06 -4.15
CA VAL A 33 10.66 -14.30 -3.81
C VAL A 33 9.76 -15.53 -3.76
N PHE A 34 8.47 -15.41 -4.02
CA PHE A 34 7.52 -16.50 -3.83
C PHE A 34 7.79 -17.71 -4.70
N SER A 35 8.34 -17.55 -5.90
CA SER A 35 8.72 -18.68 -6.76
C SER A 35 9.73 -19.63 -6.09
N PHE A 36 10.66 -19.10 -5.30
CA PHE A 36 11.61 -19.90 -4.52
C PHE A 36 10.91 -20.62 -3.36
N ILE A 37 9.98 -19.95 -2.68
CA ILE A 37 9.17 -20.52 -1.59
C ILE A 37 8.28 -21.64 -2.14
N ALA A 38 7.61 -21.38 -3.27
CA ALA A 38 6.74 -22.35 -3.94
C ALA A 38 7.50 -23.62 -4.35
N SER A 39 8.72 -23.46 -4.88
CA SER A 39 9.57 -24.59 -5.25
C SER A 39 10.01 -25.41 -4.02
N GLU A 40 10.33 -24.76 -2.91
CA GLU A 40 10.81 -25.45 -1.70
C GLU A 40 9.71 -26.18 -0.96
N PHE A 41 8.52 -25.58 -0.82
CA PHE A 41 7.39 -26.15 -0.08
C PHE A 41 6.39 -26.89 -0.98
N ASN A 42 6.68 -27.05 -2.26
CA ASN A 42 5.79 -27.63 -3.26
C ASN A 42 4.41 -26.93 -3.32
N GLU A 43 4.44 -25.61 -3.31
CA GLU A 43 3.26 -24.74 -3.31
C GLU A 43 2.99 -24.16 -4.68
N ASN A 44 1.78 -23.66 -4.87
CA ASN A 44 1.34 -23.03 -6.11
C ASN A 44 0.81 -21.61 -5.86
N VAL A 45 0.15 -21.03 -6.85
CA VAL A 45 -0.44 -19.69 -6.77
C VAL A 45 -1.45 -19.53 -5.62
N SER A 46 -2.06 -20.61 -5.12
CA SER A 46 -2.98 -20.58 -3.97
C SER A 46 -2.26 -20.19 -2.68
N GLY A 47 -1.03 -20.71 -2.48
CA GLY A 47 -0.19 -20.32 -1.35
C GLY A 47 0.15 -18.82 -1.38
N LEU A 48 0.44 -18.27 -2.57
CA LEU A 48 0.65 -16.82 -2.72
C LEU A 48 -0.63 -16.02 -2.40
N GLY A 49 -1.78 -16.51 -2.85
CA GLY A 49 -3.08 -15.93 -2.52
C GLY A 49 -3.33 -15.89 -1.02
N ALA A 50 -3.10 -17.01 -0.32
CA ALA A 50 -3.28 -17.11 1.13
C ALA A 50 -2.35 -16.15 1.91
N THR A 51 -1.07 -16.11 1.56
CA THR A 51 -0.09 -15.21 2.20
C THR A 51 -0.41 -13.73 1.99
N THR A 52 -0.83 -13.37 0.78
CA THR A 52 -1.21 -11.99 0.44
C THR A 52 -2.50 -11.59 1.14
N SER A 53 -3.51 -12.47 1.18
CA SER A 53 -4.77 -12.21 1.87
C SER A 53 -4.60 -12.07 3.38
N ALA A 54 -3.78 -12.91 4.01
CA ALA A 54 -3.46 -12.81 5.43
C ALA A 54 -2.84 -11.44 5.78
N PHE A 55 -1.96 -10.94 4.93
CA PHE A 55 -1.40 -9.61 5.07
C PHE A 55 -2.48 -8.52 5.02
N PHE A 56 -3.41 -8.57 4.06
CA PHE A 56 -4.49 -7.58 3.92
C PHE A 56 -5.52 -7.67 5.06
N ILE A 57 -5.79 -8.85 5.61
CA ILE A 57 -6.60 -9.00 6.82
C ILE A 57 -5.89 -8.29 7.99
N GLY A 58 -4.60 -8.55 8.19
CA GLY A 58 -3.82 -7.92 9.25
C GLY A 58 -3.84 -6.39 9.16
N ILE A 59 -3.51 -5.81 8.00
CA ILE A 59 -3.46 -4.37 7.85
C ILE A 59 -4.85 -3.72 7.88
N GLY A 60 -5.87 -4.36 7.28
CA GLY A 60 -7.22 -3.80 7.19
C GLY A 60 -7.92 -3.76 8.55
N VAL A 61 -7.90 -4.86 9.30
CA VAL A 61 -8.54 -4.97 10.62
C VAL A 61 -7.89 -4.04 11.64
N PHE A 62 -6.55 -3.93 11.62
CA PHE A 62 -5.81 -3.17 12.63
C PHE A 62 -5.58 -1.70 12.29
N GLN A 63 -6.06 -1.21 11.14
CA GLN A 63 -5.92 0.20 10.74
C GLN A 63 -6.63 1.16 11.72
N VAL A 64 -7.86 0.85 12.11
CA VAL A 64 -8.61 1.66 13.09
C VAL A 64 -8.01 1.54 14.50
N PRO A 65 -7.75 0.33 15.04
CA PRO A 65 -6.99 0.18 16.30
C PRO A 65 -5.68 0.95 16.32
N GLY A 66 -4.94 0.97 15.21
CA GLY A 66 -3.69 1.75 15.07
C GLY A 66 -3.90 3.25 15.22
N GLY A 67 -4.98 3.79 14.64
CA GLY A 67 -5.37 5.19 14.82
C GLY A 67 -5.71 5.53 16.28
N ILE A 68 -6.46 4.64 16.95
CA ILE A 68 -6.79 4.79 18.38
C ILE A 68 -5.53 4.72 19.25
N LEU A 69 -4.62 3.80 18.93
CA LEU A 69 -3.35 3.68 19.65
C LEU A 69 -2.51 4.94 19.50
N ALA A 70 -2.46 5.51 18.27
CA ALA A 70 -1.74 6.76 18.02
C ALA A 70 -2.30 7.94 18.82
N ALA A 71 -3.62 7.99 19.03
CA ALA A 71 -4.23 8.99 19.89
C ALA A 71 -3.87 8.81 21.38
N LYS A 72 -3.73 7.56 21.86
CA LYS A 72 -3.44 7.24 23.25
C LYS A 72 -1.98 7.40 23.65
N ILE A 73 -1.06 6.83 22.87
CA ILE A 73 0.38 6.76 23.19
C ILE A 73 1.24 7.70 22.33
N GLY A 74 0.59 8.42 21.39
CA GLY A 74 1.23 9.33 20.46
C GLY A 74 1.67 8.66 19.14
N PRO A 75 1.71 9.42 18.03
CA PRO A 75 2.03 8.91 16.71
C PRO A 75 3.47 8.35 16.61
N ARG A 76 4.43 8.93 17.34
CA ARG A 76 5.82 8.45 17.37
C ARG A 76 5.90 7.01 17.89
N MET A 77 5.37 6.75 19.08
CA MET A 77 5.43 5.42 19.68
C MET A 77 4.66 4.38 18.87
N THR A 78 3.50 4.76 18.34
CA THR A 78 2.69 3.87 17.49
C THR A 78 3.43 3.50 16.22
N ALA A 79 4.07 4.45 15.52
CA ALA A 79 4.85 4.17 14.32
C ALA A 79 6.06 3.27 14.61
N ILE A 80 6.78 3.50 15.72
CA ILE A 80 7.91 2.67 16.15
C ILE A 80 7.45 1.23 16.45
N LEU A 81 6.39 1.08 17.24
CA LEU A 81 5.83 -0.23 17.56
C LEU A 81 5.39 -0.99 16.29
N GLY A 82 4.69 -0.30 15.40
CA GLY A 82 4.26 -0.88 14.12
C GLY A 82 5.44 -1.32 13.25
N THR A 83 6.46 -0.47 13.12
CA THR A 83 7.68 -0.80 12.36
C THR A 83 8.42 -1.98 13.01
N THR A 84 8.50 -2.02 14.34
CA THR A 84 9.15 -3.13 15.07
C THR A 84 8.39 -4.44 14.85
N ILE A 85 7.07 -4.46 15.03
CA ILE A 85 6.25 -5.66 14.84
C ILE A 85 6.36 -6.18 13.40
N SER A 86 6.14 -5.31 12.41
CA SER A 86 6.18 -5.71 11.00
C SER A 86 7.57 -6.22 10.59
N SER A 87 8.63 -5.58 11.07
CA SER A 87 10.00 -5.94 10.72
C SER A 87 10.45 -7.21 11.42
N SER A 88 10.05 -7.44 12.69
CA SER A 88 10.31 -8.70 13.39
C SER A 88 9.61 -9.86 12.71
N ALA A 89 8.34 -9.68 12.31
CA ALA A 89 7.61 -10.71 11.57
C ALA A 89 8.23 -10.98 10.19
N ALA A 90 8.68 -9.94 9.48
CA ALA A 90 9.40 -10.08 8.21
C ALA A 90 10.75 -10.83 8.38
N LEU A 91 11.50 -10.52 9.45
CA LEU A 91 12.74 -11.24 9.79
C LEU A 91 12.45 -12.71 10.05
N LEU A 92 11.45 -13.01 10.89
CA LEU A 92 11.08 -14.38 11.23
C LEU A 92 10.57 -15.17 10.02
N THR A 93 9.99 -14.51 9.01
CA THR A 93 9.58 -15.17 7.75
C THR A 93 10.78 -15.84 7.06
N GLY A 94 11.98 -15.30 7.18
CA GLY A 94 13.20 -15.94 6.65
C GLY A 94 13.56 -17.26 7.33
N PHE A 95 12.99 -17.57 8.49
CA PHE A 95 13.23 -18.80 9.24
C PHE A 95 12.03 -19.77 9.22
N ALA A 96 10.98 -19.44 8.47
CA ALA A 96 9.78 -20.28 8.40
C ALA A 96 10.09 -21.66 7.81
N GLY A 97 9.55 -22.69 8.42
CA GLY A 97 9.68 -24.09 8.03
C GLY A 97 8.57 -24.59 7.10
N ASN A 98 7.46 -23.84 6.97
CA ASN A 98 6.31 -24.21 6.15
C ASN A 98 5.48 -22.98 5.76
N LEU A 99 4.54 -23.16 4.82
CA LEU A 99 3.68 -22.10 4.34
C LEU A 99 2.75 -21.51 5.42
N VAL A 100 2.27 -22.32 6.35
CA VAL A 100 1.34 -21.86 7.40
C VAL A 100 2.03 -20.82 8.28
N GLU A 101 3.29 -21.06 8.65
CA GLU A 101 4.09 -20.09 9.40
C GLU A 101 4.25 -18.78 8.62
N ILE A 102 4.51 -18.86 7.29
CA ILE A 102 4.59 -17.67 6.44
C ILE A 102 3.26 -16.92 6.44
N VAL A 103 2.12 -17.60 6.33
CA VAL A 103 0.79 -16.98 6.36
C VAL A 103 0.56 -16.22 7.68
N VAL A 104 0.87 -16.84 8.82
CA VAL A 104 0.76 -16.20 10.13
C VAL A 104 1.68 -14.98 10.26
N LEU A 105 2.93 -15.13 9.83
CA LEU A 105 3.90 -14.03 9.86
C LEU A 105 3.50 -12.89 8.92
N ARG A 106 2.91 -13.17 7.77
CA ARG A 106 2.36 -12.14 6.86
C ARG A 106 1.19 -11.38 7.47
N PHE A 107 0.32 -12.07 8.21
CA PHE A 107 -0.71 -11.39 9.00
C PHE A 107 -0.08 -10.42 10.03
N LEU A 108 0.96 -10.84 10.74
CA LEU A 108 1.66 -9.99 11.72
C LEU A 108 2.40 -8.82 11.03
N VAL A 109 2.98 -9.03 9.85
CA VAL A 109 3.53 -7.93 9.04
C VAL A 109 2.44 -6.91 8.75
N GLY A 110 1.27 -7.35 8.27
CA GLY A 110 0.12 -6.48 8.00
C GLY A 110 -0.36 -5.71 9.24
N LEU A 111 -0.51 -6.42 10.37
CA LEU A 111 -0.88 -5.81 11.65
C LEU A 111 0.11 -4.70 12.06
N GLY A 112 1.41 -4.96 12.00
CA GLY A 112 2.42 -3.95 12.30
C GLY A 112 2.33 -2.75 11.34
N MET A 113 2.11 -3.00 10.07
CA MET A 113 2.00 -1.95 9.05
C MET A 113 0.76 -1.04 9.25
N ALA A 114 -0.32 -1.57 9.81
CA ALA A 114 -1.49 -0.78 10.17
C ALA A 114 -1.16 0.35 11.17
N PHE A 115 -0.16 0.15 12.01
CA PHE A 115 0.28 1.13 13.02
C PHE A 115 1.29 2.15 12.49
N VAL A 116 1.69 2.09 11.22
CA VAL A 116 2.74 2.94 10.65
C VAL A 116 2.19 4.05 9.76
N PHE A 117 1.20 3.75 8.92
CA PHE A 117 0.80 4.67 7.84
C PHE A 117 0.28 6.02 8.35
N ALA A 118 -0.82 6.02 9.09
CA ALA A 118 -1.45 7.26 9.57
C ALA A 118 -0.54 8.04 10.55
N PRO A 119 0.09 7.39 11.56
CA PRO A 119 1.07 8.06 12.40
C PRO A 119 2.25 8.67 11.63
N GLY A 120 2.76 7.98 10.60
CA GLY A 120 3.85 8.48 9.76
C GLY A 120 3.48 9.74 9.00
N VAL A 121 2.26 9.81 8.44
CA VAL A 121 1.73 11.02 7.76
C VAL A 121 1.66 12.20 8.74
N ILE A 122 1.14 11.98 9.96
CA ILE A 122 1.04 13.01 11.00
C ILE A 122 2.43 13.53 11.38
N LEU A 123 3.40 12.64 11.60
CA LEU A 123 4.77 13.01 11.95
C LEU A 123 5.45 13.80 10.82
N MET A 124 5.28 13.37 9.57
CA MET A 124 5.83 14.10 8.42
C MET A 124 5.29 15.53 8.34
N ALA A 125 3.98 15.71 8.53
CA ALA A 125 3.37 17.05 8.54
C ALA A 125 3.91 17.94 9.68
N ARG A 126 4.22 17.36 10.86
CA ARG A 126 4.74 18.10 12.02
C ARG A 126 6.18 18.57 11.87
N PHE A 127 7.05 17.81 11.20
CA PHE A 127 8.48 18.10 11.10
C PHE A 127 8.83 18.99 9.91
N LEU A 128 7.90 19.24 9.01
CA LEU A 128 8.06 20.18 7.90
C LEU A 128 7.61 21.59 8.27
N GLN A 129 8.05 22.58 7.50
CA GLN A 129 7.65 23.96 7.71
C GLN A 129 6.16 24.15 7.43
N LYS A 130 5.53 25.06 8.13
CA LYS A 130 4.15 25.46 7.86
C LYS A 130 3.98 25.86 6.40
N GLY A 131 2.99 25.29 5.73
CA GLY A 131 2.76 25.45 4.29
C GLY A 131 3.43 24.42 3.41
N ALA A 132 4.27 23.52 3.95
CA ALA A 132 4.90 22.41 3.23
C ALA A 132 4.32 21.03 3.61
N GLU A 133 3.15 21.01 4.28
CA GLU A 133 2.53 19.74 4.72
C GLU A 133 2.20 18.82 3.54
N GLY A 134 1.72 19.41 2.41
CA GLY A 134 1.44 18.66 1.18
C GLY A 134 2.71 18.04 0.57
N LEU A 135 3.84 18.76 0.60
CA LEU A 135 5.13 18.23 0.17
C LEU A 135 5.56 17.04 1.04
N GLY A 136 5.33 17.10 2.36
CA GLY A 136 5.66 16.01 3.26
C GLY A 136 4.90 14.74 2.97
N VAL A 137 3.59 14.84 2.77
CA VAL A 137 2.74 13.72 2.37
C VAL A 137 3.17 13.17 1.01
N GLY A 138 3.50 14.05 0.06
CA GLY A 138 4.02 13.68 -1.26
C GLY A 138 5.34 12.90 -1.17
N LEU A 139 6.30 13.37 -0.38
CA LEU A 139 7.58 12.67 -0.15
C LEU A 139 7.36 11.30 0.52
N TYR A 140 6.44 11.23 1.49
CA TYR A 140 6.12 9.97 2.19
C TYR A 140 5.48 8.93 1.26
N ASN A 141 4.64 9.37 0.33
CA ASN A 141 4.04 8.52 -0.70
C ASN A 141 5.06 8.12 -1.78
N SER A 142 5.93 9.04 -2.20
CA SER A 142 7.04 8.73 -3.12
C SER A 142 8.00 7.71 -2.53
N ALA A 143 8.28 7.80 -1.23
CA ALA A 143 9.09 6.81 -0.51
C ALA A 143 8.45 5.41 -0.55
N PHE A 144 7.11 5.30 -0.48
CA PHE A 144 6.42 4.04 -0.66
C PHE A 144 6.63 3.46 -2.06
N SER A 145 6.46 4.26 -3.09
CA SER A 145 6.64 3.79 -4.47
C SER A 145 8.09 3.37 -4.76
N LEU A 146 9.07 4.13 -4.24
CA LEU A 146 10.48 3.77 -4.33
C LEU A 146 10.77 2.44 -3.61
N GLY A 147 10.22 2.25 -2.42
CA GLY A 147 10.31 0.98 -1.69
C GLY A 147 9.67 -0.19 -2.44
N GLY A 148 8.58 0.05 -3.19
CA GLY A 148 7.95 -0.95 -4.05
C GLY A 148 8.86 -1.40 -5.21
N VAL A 149 9.54 -0.46 -5.86
CA VAL A 149 10.55 -0.78 -6.90
C VAL A 149 11.67 -1.61 -6.29
N LEU A 150 12.25 -1.17 -5.16
CA LEU A 150 13.32 -1.90 -4.49
C LEU A 150 12.87 -3.28 -4.00
N GLY A 151 11.67 -3.39 -3.42
CA GLY A 151 11.11 -4.63 -2.90
C GLY A 151 10.87 -5.68 -3.98
N LEU A 152 10.37 -5.27 -5.14
CA LEU A 152 10.12 -6.19 -6.24
C LEU A 152 11.38 -6.55 -7.01
N THR A 153 12.22 -5.57 -7.35
CA THR A 153 13.44 -5.83 -8.14
C THR A 153 14.61 -6.29 -7.26
N GLY A 154 14.93 -5.53 -6.21
CA GLY A 154 16.10 -5.78 -5.37
C GLY A 154 16.01 -7.11 -4.62
N TRP A 155 14.81 -7.44 -4.08
CA TRP A 155 14.63 -8.67 -3.33
C TRP A 155 14.61 -9.92 -4.24
N ALA A 156 14.14 -9.80 -5.47
CA ALA A 156 14.27 -10.89 -6.46
C ALA A 156 15.76 -11.19 -6.76
N VAL A 157 16.58 -10.14 -6.95
CA VAL A 157 18.03 -10.28 -7.17
C VAL A 157 18.73 -10.84 -5.93
N LEU A 158 18.41 -10.33 -4.73
CA LEU A 158 18.97 -10.86 -3.48
C LEU A 158 18.62 -12.33 -3.26
N ALA A 159 17.38 -12.72 -3.57
CA ALA A 159 16.96 -14.12 -3.44
C ALA A 159 17.68 -15.05 -4.43
N SER A 160 17.93 -14.59 -5.65
CA SER A 160 18.71 -15.35 -6.63
C SER A 160 20.17 -15.54 -6.21
N ALA A 161 20.77 -14.57 -5.49
CA ALA A 161 22.16 -14.61 -5.07
C ALA A 161 22.39 -15.32 -3.72
N PHE A 162 21.48 -15.12 -2.74
CA PHE A 162 21.68 -15.55 -1.35
C PHE A 162 20.53 -16.44 -0.82
N GLY A 163 19.56 -16.77 -1.66
CA GLY A 163 18.36 -17.50 -1.28
C GLY A 163 17.29 -16.60 -0.66
N TRP A 164 16.03 -17.05 -0.73
CA TRP A 164 14.85 -16.28 -0.30
C TRP A 164 14.83 -16.02 1.21
N ARG A 165 15.35 -16.96 2.02
CA ARG A 165 15.42 -16.80 3.49
C ARG A 165 16.26 -15.60 3.89
N MET A 166 17.49 -15.53 3.39
CA MET A 166 18.38 -14.39 3.65
C MET A 166 17.84 -13.09 3.09
N SER A 167 17.19 -13.15 1.93
CA SER A 167 16.55 -11.98 1.30
C SER A 167 15.45 -11.41 2.21
N LEU A 168 14.52 -12.23 2.71
CA LEU A 168 13.45 -11.78 3.61
C LEU A 168 13.99 -11.33 4.97
N ALA A 169 14.92 -12.08 5.56
CA ALA A 169 15.56 -11.71 6.82
C ALA A 169 16.25 -10.34 6.73
N THR A 170 16.91 -10.04 5.62
CA THR A 170 17.54 -8.73 5.37
C THR A 170 16.52 -7.59 5.41
N GLY A 171 15.34 -7.77 4.78
CA GLY A 171 14.24 -6.80 4.86
C GLY A 171 13.77 -6.53 6.28
N GLY A 172 13.64 -7.59 7.08
CA GLY A 172 13.30 -7.49 8.49
C GLY A 172 14.37 -6.77 9.32
N LEU A 173 15.65 -7.11 9.13
CA LEU A 173 16.77 -6.46 9.83
C LEU A 173 16.88 -4.97 9.48
N LEU A 174 16.78 -4.60 8.21
CA LEU A 174 16.76 -3.20 7.80
C LEU A 174 15.58 -2.46 8.42
N GLY A 175 14.43 -3.10 8.54
CA GLY A 175 13.27 -2.53 9.20
C GLY A 175 13.45 -2.33 10.69
N LEU A 176 14.08 -3.26 11.41
CA LEU A 176 14.45 -3.09 12.82
C LEU A 176 15.47 -1.96 12.99
N GLY A 177 16.44 -1.85 12.08
CA GLY A 177 17.38 -0.73 12.03
C GLY A 177 16.66 0.62 11.84
N THR A 178 15.69 0.71 10.96
CA THR A 178 14.90 1.95 10.79
C THR A 178 14.00 2.24 12.00
N SER A 179 13.47 1.22 12.67
CA SER A 179 12.74 1.40 13.95
C SER A 179 13.64 1.99 15.03
N ALA A 180 14.88 1.48 15.17
CA ALA A 180 15.88 2.03 16.07
C ALA A 180 16.24 3.47 15.69
N LEU A 181 16.46 3.77 14.42
CA LEU A 181 16.70 5.14 13.95
C LEU A 181 15.54 6.08 14.32
N MET A 182 14.29 5.65 14.11
CA MET A 182 13.11 6.43 14.51
C MET A 182 13.07 6.66 16.04
N TRP A 183 13.46 5.66 16.83
CA TRP A 183 13.53 5.79 18.29
C TRP A 183 14.49 6.89 18.74
N PHE A 184 15.66 7.01 18.11
CA PHE A 184 16.67 7.99 18.49
C PHE A 184 16.48 9.35 17.82
N LEU A 185 16.02 9.39 16.56
CA LEU A 185 16.00 10.60 15.74
C LEU A 185 14.65 11.34 15.74
N VAL A 186 13.54 10.62 15.96
CA VAL A 186 12.23 11.28 16.04
C VAL A 186 12.02 11.84 17.45
N PRO A 187 11.83 13.16 17.62
CA PRO A 187 11.62 13.77 18.92
C PRO A 187 10.42 13.18 19.67
N LYS A 188 10.51 13.11 20.99
CA LYS A 188 9.41 12.65 21.83
C LYS A 188 8.21 13.61 21.70
N ASP A 189 7.01 13.04 21.59
CA ASP A 189 5.77 13.81 21.61
C ASP A 189 5.53 14.35 23.03
N ASN A 190 5.66 15.66 23.21
CA ASN A 190 5.31 16.33 24.48
C ASN A 190 3.83 16.70 24.58
N GLN A 191 3.07 16.54 23.49
CA GLN A 191 1.65 16.81 23.47
C GLN A 191 0.89 15.47 23.40
N ARG A 192 0.34 15.04 24.53
CA ARG A 192 -0.85 14.20 24.52
C ARG A 192 -1.92 15.07 23.86
N SER A 193 -2.36 14.70 22.65
CA SER A 193 -3.54 15.38 22.11
C SER A 193 -4.71 15.01 23.02
N ASP A 194 -5.41 16.00 23.56
CA ASP A 194 -6.72 15.85 24.19
C ASP A 194 -7.77 15.49 23.11
N PHE A 195 -7.37 14.59 22.19
CA PHE A 195 -8.23 14.14 21.10
C PHE A 195 -9.36 13.30 21.67
N SER A 196 -10.42 13.96 22.08
CA SER A 196 -11.67 13.28 22.41
C SER A 196 -12.44 13.04 21.11
N ILE A 197 -12.36 11.81 20.60
CA ILE A 197 -13.24 11.38 19.49
C ILE A 197 -14.69 11.51 19.99
N ARG A 198 -15.40 12.53 19.54
CA ARG A 198 -16.84 12.63 19.79
C ARG A 198 -17.53 11.54 18.99
N ILE A 199 -18.10 10.56 19.68
CA ILE A 199 -18.77 9.37 19.08
C ILE A 199 -19.81 9.77 18.01
N HIS A 200 -20.50 10.92 18.22
CA HIS A 200 -21.44 11.44 17.24
C HIS A 200 -20.81 11.78 15.89
N HIS A 201 -19.61 12.37 15.87
CA HIS A 201 -18.90 12.69 14.62
C HIS A 201 -18.34 11.45 13.92
N LEU A 202 -17.98 10.40 14.68
CA LEU A 202 -17.65 9.10 14.11
C LEU A 202 -18.80 8.55 13.25
N GLY A 203 -20.02 8.56 13.79
CA GLY A 203 -21.21 8.09 13.06
C GLY A 203 -21.43 8.82 11.74
N LEU A 204 -21.18 10.14 11.69
CA LEU A 204 -21.32 10.93 10.46
C LEU A 204 -20.32 10.52 9.38
N ILE A 205 -19.08 10.14 9.76
CA ILE A 205 -18.05 9.70 8.81
C ILE A 205 -18.29 8.25 8.37
N LEU A 206 -18.57 7.36 9.33
CA LEU A 206 -18.73 5.93 9.06
C LEU A 206 -19.93 5.62 8.16
N LEU A 207 -21.00 6.46 8.23
CA LEU A 207 -22.22 6.31 7.46
C LEU A 207 -22.30 7.24 6.25
N ASP A 208 -21.25 8.02 5.97
CA ASP A 208 -21.26 8.89 4.79
C ASP A 208 -21.24 8.06 3.50
N LYS A 209 -22.33 8.14 2.76
CA LYS A 209 -22.53 7.40 1.51
C LYS A 209 -21.48 7.73 0.45
N TRP A 210 -20.95 8.96 0.43
CA TRP A 210 -19.89 9.32 -0.51
C TRP A 210 -18.58 8.64 -0.15
N LEU A 211 -18.20 8.64 1.12
CA LEU A 211 -16.98 7.99 1.59
C LEU A 211 -17.04 6.47 1.38
N ILE A 212 -18.21 5.84 1.57
CA ILE A 212 -18.41 4.42 1.29
C ILE A 212 -18.24 4.13 -0.21
N ILE A 213 -18.89 4.90 -1.09
CA ILE A 213 -18.77 4.74 -2.54
C ILE A 213 -17.33 4.95 -2.98
N LEU A 214 -16.66 5.95 -2.41
CA LEU A 214 -15.26 6.26 -2.69
C LEU A 214 -14.35 5.11 -2.26
N SER A 215 -14.60 4.50 -1.10
CA SER A 215 -13.85 3.34 -0.60
C SER A 215 -13.98 2.13 -1.53
N ILE A 216 -15.20 1.85 -2.01
CA ILE A 216 -15.47 0.76 -2.95
C ILE A 216 -14.76 1.01 -4.28
N ALA A 217 -14.79 2.24 -4.77
CA ALA A 217 -14.09 2.59 -6.01
C ALA A 217 -12.56 2.50 -5.87
N LEU A 218 -12.00 2.93 -4.73
CA LEU A 218 -10.58 2.76 -4.45
C LEU A 218 -10.20 1.29 -4.27
N LEU A 219 -11.10 0.44 -3.75
CA LEU A 219 -10.91 -1.00 -3.75
C LEU A 219 -10.81 -1.54 -5.19
N GLY A 220 -11.63 -1.02 -6.12
CA GLY A 220 -11.54 -1.39 -7.54
C GLY A 220 -10.16 -1.05 -8.15
N LEU A 221 -9.57 0.09 -7.80
CA LEU A 221 -8.19 0.43 -8.18
C LEU A 221 -7.16 -0.47 -7.48
N GLN A 222 -7.40 -0.79 -6.21
CA GLN A 222 -6.51 -1.64 -5.41
C GLN A 222 -6.42 -3.06 -5.96
N VAL A 223 -7.52 -3.64 -6.45
CA VAL A 223 -7.54 -4.97 -7.10
C VAL A 223 -6.42 -5.09 -8.14
N GLY A 224 -6.33 -4.14 -9.07
CA GLY A 224 -5.29 -4.17 -10.10
C GLY A 224 -3.88 -4.00 -9.55
N ALA A 225 -3.69 -3.04 -8.66
CA ALA A 225 -2.39 -2.78 -8.04
C ALA A 225 -1.91 -3.99 -7.21
N THR A 226 -2.81 -4.64 -6.46
CA THR A 226 -2.49 -5.80 -5.63
C THR A 226 -2.23 -7.04 -6.49
N ILE A 227 -3.10 -7.35 -7.44
CA ILE A 227 -2.92 -8.56 -8.26
C ILE A 227 -1.66 -8.43 -9.10
N TYR A 228 -1.41 -7.29 -9.73
CA TYR A 228 -0.18 -7.09 -10.48
C TYR A 228 1.05 -7.11 -9.55
N GLY A 229 1.06 -6.31 -8.50
CA GLY A 229 2.21 -6.18 -7.59
C GLY A 229 2.54 -7.46 -6.82
N SER A 230 1.56 -8.32 -6.55
CA SER A 230 1.76 -9.54 -5.77
C SER A 230 1.96 -10.80 -6.62
N PHE A 231 1.34 -10.89 -7.80
CA PHE A 231 1.32 -12.14 -8.56
C PHE A 231 2.12 -12.12 -9.85
N VAL A 232 2.40 -10.93 -10.42
CA VAL A 232 3.02 -10.86 -11.75
C VAL A 232 4.43 -11.43 -11.77
N ALA A 233 5.22 -11.23 -10.72
CA ALA A 233 6.58 -11.79 -10.65
C ALA A 233 6.54 -13.33 -10.67
N TYR A 234 5.64 -13.93 -9.89
CA TYR A 234 5.42 -15.38 -9.89
C TYR A 234 4.89 -15.88 -11.24
N TYR A 235 3.93 -15.18 -11.84
CA TYR A 235 3.38 -15.52 -13.16
C TYR A 235 4.45 -15.50 -14.26
N LEU A 236 5.26 -14.45 -14.33
CA LEU A 236 6.34 -14.31 -15.31
C LEU A 236 7.38 -15.43 -15.16
N ASN A 237 7.71 -15.78 -13.92
CA ASN A 237 8.68 -16.83 -13.64
C ASN A 237 8.11 -18.24 -13.91
N SER A 238 6.93 -18.56 -13.33
CA SER A 238 6.37 -19.92 -13.35
C SER A 238 5.68 -20.29 -14.67
N ALA A 239 5.04 -19.33 -15.34
CA ALA A 239 4.26 -19.59 -16.56
C ALA A 239 4.95 -19.13 -17.84
N LEU A 240 5.75 -18.05 -17.79
CA LEU A 240 6.44 -17.50 -18.96
C LEU A 240 7.95 -17.78 -18.96
N GLY A 241 8.49 -18.44 -17.93
CA GLY A 241 9.87 -18.94 -17.88
C GLY A 241 10.95 -17.86 -17.71
N LEU A 242 10.59 -16.63 -17.30
CA LEU A 242 11.56 -15.57 -17.05
C LEU A 242 12.35 -15.85 -15.76
N SER A 243 13.58 -15.35 -15.68
CA SER A 243 14.35 -15.36 -14.44
C SER A 243 13.66 -14.53 -13.34
N ALA A 244 13.98 -14.82 -12.09
CA ALA A 244 13.42 -14.05 -10.95
C ALA A 244 13.78 -12.56 -11.06
N GLY A 245 14.99 -12.21 -11.50
CA GLY A 245 15.42 -10.83 -11.70
C GLY A 245 14.61 -10.10 -12.77
N GLU A 246 14.43 -10.69 -13.96
CA GLU A 246 13.61 -10.12 -15.03
C GLU A 246 12.15 -9.94 -14.59
N SER A 247 11.60 -10.96 -13.92
CA SER A 247 10.24 -10.94 -13.38
C SER A 247 10.06 -9.82 -12.34
N GLY A 248 11.04 -9.62 -11.47
CA GLY A 248 11.04 -8.55 -10.48
C GLY A 248 11.12 -7.15 -11.12
N ILE A 249 11.93 -6.96 -12.15
CA ILE A 249 12.03 -5.69 -12.90
C ILE A 249 10.69 -5.37 -13.54
N ILE A 250 10.07 -6.32 -14.25
CA ILE A 250 8.76 -6.11 -14.88
C ILE A 250 7.68 -5.84 -13.83
N ALA A 251 7.66 -6.59 -12.72
CA ALA A 251 6.72 -6.38 -11.63
C ALA A 251 6.86 -4.98 -11.02
N SER A 252 8.06 -4.41 -10.96
CA SER A 252 8.30 -3.08 -10.38
C SER A 252 7.75 -1.93 -11.20
N LEU A 253 7.37 -2.14 -12.46
CA LEU A 253 6.80 -1.10 -13.35
C LEU A 253 5.55 -0.47 -12.73
N VAL A 254 4.71 -1.23 -12.03
CA VAL A 254 3.54 -0.69 -11.35
C VAL A 254 3.92 0.40 -10.34
N SER A 255 4.96 0.18 -9.54
CA SER A 255 5.44 1.15 -8.55
C SER A 255 6.16 2.32 -9.21
N LEU A 256 6.93 2.07 -10.25
CA LEU A 256 7.66 3.11 -11.00
C LEU A 256 6.71 4.09 -11.67
N PHE A 257 5.69 3.60 -12.38
CA PHE A 257 4.72 4.45 -13.05
C PHE A 257 3.73 5.11 -12.09
N ALA A 258 3.43 4.49 -10.93
CA ALA A 258 2.69 5.14 -9.86
C ALA A 258 3.50 6.30 -9.25
N LEU A 259 4.81 6.12 -9.03
CA LEU A 259 5.70 7.19 -8.57
C LEU A 259 5.69 8.38 -9.55
N ALA A 260 5.81 8.11 -10.84
CA ALA A 260 5.84 9.15 -11.87
C ALA A 260 4.50 9.89 -12.01
N SER A 261 3.36 9.19 -11.91
CA SER A 261 2.04 9.76 -12.17
C SER A 261 1.44 10.54 -10.99
N SER A 262 1.78 10.18 -9.75
CA SER A 262 1.18 10.78 -8.54
C SER A 262 1.35 12.31 -8.43
N PRO A 263 2.52 12.92 -8.72
CA PRO A 263 2.68 14.38 -8.66
C PRO A 263 1.85 15.13 -9.72
N PHE A 264 1.70 14.53 -10.90
CA PHE A 264 0.85 15.09 -11.95
C PHE A 264 -0.62 15.03 -11.58
N ALA A 265 -1.04 13.95 -10.94
CA ALA A 265 -2.41 13.79 -10.47
C ALA A 265 -2.78 14.85 -9.42
N GLY A 266 -1.90 15.17 -8.49
CA GLY A 266 -2.13 16.24 -7.52
C GLY A 266 -2.43 17.58 -8.20
N ARG A 267 -1.58 17.99 -9.14
CA ARG A 267 -1.78 19.24 -9.92
C ARG A 267 -3.07 19.22 -10.76
N LEU A 268 -3.38 18.07 -11.34
CA LEU A 268 -4.58 17.88 -12.15
C LEU A 268 -5.85 18.01 -11.29
N PHE A 269 -5.81 17.43 -10.10
CA PHE A 269 -6.91 17.53 -9.13
C PHE A 269 -7.15 18.98 -8.69
N ASP A 270 -6.09 19.71 -8.37
CA ASP A 270 -6.17 21.09 -7.96
C ASP A 270 -6.74 22.00 -9.08
N ARG A 271 -6.39 21.70 -10.34
CA ARG A 271 -6.86 22.48 -11.49
C ARG A 271 -8.30 22.21 -11.89
N TYR A 272 -8.74 20.94 -11.87
CA TYR A 272 -10.06 20.55 -12.39
C TYR A 272 -11.11 20.35 -11.31
N GLY A 273 -10.73 20.03 -10.08
CA GLY A 273 -11.63 19.87 -8.91
C GLY A 273 -12.71 18.79 -9.03
N ASN A 274 -12.84 18.10 -10.18
CA ASN A 274 -13.88 17.12 -10.43
C ASN A 274 -13.40 15.71 -10.09
N ALA A 275 -13.37 15.40 -8.79
CA ALA A 275 -12.91 14.12 -8.27
C ALA A 275 -13.54 12.90 -8.96
N ARG A 276 -14.86 12.95 -9.22
CA ARG A 276 -15.60 11.83 -9.83
C ARG A 276 -15.11 11.49 -11.22
N LYS A 277 -14.97 12.49 -12.10
CA LYS A 277 -14.51 12.27 -13.49
C LYS A 277 -13.08 11.75 -13.51
N LEU A 278 -12.22 12.31 -12.68
CA LEU A 278 -10.81 11.91 -12.59
C LEU A 278 -10.67 10.47 -12.07
N LEU A 279 -11.45 10.09 -11.04
CA LEU A 279 -11.48 8.72 -10.53
C LEU A 279 -12.03 7.72 -11.54
N LEU A 280 -13.09 8.07 -12.27
CA LEU A 280 -13.63 7.22 -13.34
C LEU A 280 -12.60 6.99 -14.44
N ALA A 281 -11.87 8.04 -14.86
CA ALA A 281 -10.82 7.91 -15.86
C ALA A 281 -9.69 6.98 -15.38
N SER A 282 -9.24 7.13 -14.11
CA SER A 282 -8.25 6.23 -13.52
C SER A 282 -8.78 4.80 -13.40
N GLY A 283 -10.07 4.64 -13.06
CA GLY A 283 -10.70 3.33 -12.97
C GLY A 283 -10.82 2.61 -14.31
N VAL A 284 -11.20 3.31 -15.36
CA VAL A 284 -11.21 2.76 -16.71
C VAL A 284 -9.79 2.37 -17.15
N LEU A 285 -8.79 3.23 -16.89
CA LEU A 285 -7.40 2.93 -17.20
C LEU A 285 -6.91 1.69 -16.43
N MET A 286 -7.30 1.54 -15.15
CA MET A 286 -7.01 0.35 -14.34
C MET A 286 -7.60 -0.92 -14.96
N THR A 287 -8.89 -0.87 -15.30
CA THR A 287 -9.60 -2.00 -15.91
C THR A 287 -8.96 -2.42 -17.23
N ILE A 288 -8.59 -1.46 -18.09
CA ILE A 288 -7.88 -1.71 -19.35
C ILE A 288 -6.51 -2.33 -19.06
N GLY A 289 -5.76 -1.78 -18.09
CA GLY A 289 -4.44 -2.29 -17.72
C GLY A 289 -4.50 -3.76 -17.26
N ILE A 290 -5.46 -4.11 -16.39
CA ILE A 290 -5.66 -5.51 -15.98
C ILE A 290 -6.07 -6.38 -17.19
N GLY A 291 -6.99 -5.88 -18.02
CA GLY A 291 -7.49 -6.60 -19.19
C GLY A 291 -6.41 -6.90 -20.23
N VAL A 292 -5.43 -6.01 -20.42
CA VAL A 292 -4.32 -6.23 -21.36
C VAL A 292 -3.46 -7.43 -20.95
N ALA A 293 -3.33 -7.73 -19.66
CA ALA A 293 -2.59 -8.90 -19.18
C ALA A 293 -3.24 -10.24 -19.62
N PHE A 294 -4.53 -10.24 -19.99
CA PHE A 294 -5.24 -11.39 -20.56
C PHE A 294 -4.52 -12.00 -21.78
N LEU A 295 -3.84 -11.17 -22.59
CA LEU A 295 -3.14 -11.63 -23.80
C LEU A 295 -1.99 -12.60 -23.51
N GLY A 296 -1.54 -12.73 -22.26
CA GLY A 296 -0.63 -13.76 -21.79
C GLY A 296 0.79 -13.67 -22.32
N THR A 297 1.23 -12.55 -22.87
CA THR A 297 2.58 -12.35 -23.39
C THR A 297 3.39 -11.43 -22.48
N VAL A 298 4.72 -11.54 -22.51
CA VAL A 298 5.60 -10.64 -21.74
C VAL A 298 5.33 -9.17 -22.08
N TYR A 299 5.11 -8.84 -23.35
CA TYR A 299 4.82 -7.47 -23.80
C TYR A 299 3.50 -6.95 -23.25
N SER A 300 2.46 -7.80 -23.21
CA SER A 300 1.18 -7.41 -22.64
C SER A 300 1.27 -7.18 -21.12
N VAL A 301 2.06 -7.99 -20.42
CA VAL A 301 2.30 -7.83 -18.98
C VAL A 301 3.09 -6.54 -18.69
N VAL A 302 4.09 -6.20 -19.50
CA VAL A 302 4.82 -4.92 -19.41
C VAL A 302 3.86 -3.74 -19.61
N LEU A 303 3.04 -3.77 -20.67
CA LEU A 303 2.04 -2.73 -20.92
C LEU A 303 1.02 -2.64 -19.79
N ALA A 304 0.55 -3.77 -19.27
CA ALA A 304 -0.33 -3.82 -18.11
C ALA A 304 0.29 -3.11 -16.89
N GLY A 305 1.56 -3.39 -16.58
CA GLY A 305 2.28 -2.75 -15.47
C GLY A 305 2.34 -1.22 -15.60
N ILE A 306 2.58 -0.72 -16.80
CA ILE A 306 2.58 0.72 -17.11
C ILE A 306 1.19 1.32 -16.86
N LEU A 307 0.15 0.74 -17.45
CA LEU A 307 -1.23 1.25 -17.34
C LEU A 307 -1.76 1.18 -15.91
N ILE A 308 -1.54 0.06 -15.22
CA ILE A 308 -1.94 -0.14 -13.82
C ILE A 308 -1.19 0.85 -12.92
N GLY A 309 0.11 1.04 -13.13
CA GLY A 309 0.91 2.00 -12.37
C GLY A 309 0.41 3.44 -12.54
N LEU A 310 0.16 3.87 -13.77
CA LEU A 310 -0.43 5.19 -14.07
C LEU A 310 -1.81 5.34 -13.41
N ALA A 311 -2.66 4.32 -13.50
CA ALA A 311 -3.99 4.32 -12.92
C ALA A 311 -3.96 4.35 -11.38
N ALA A 312 -3.07 3.58 -10.76
CA ALA A 312 -2.90 3.55 -9.30
C ALA A 312 -2.40 4.89 -8.77
N GLY A 313 -1.32 5.45 -9.35
CA GLY A 313 -0.75 6.73 -8.90
C GLY A 313 -1.73 7.89 -9.04
N THR A 314 -2.47 7.96 -10.15
CA THR A 314 -3.50 8.99 -10.35
C THR A 314 -4.72 8.75 -9.48
N GLY A 315 -5.26 7.53 -9.48
CA GLY A 315 -6.52 7.18 -8.82
C GLY A 315 -6.44 7.29 -7.29
N PHE A 316 -5.38 6.79 -6.65
CA PHE A 316 -5.20 6.94 -5.20
C PHE A 316 -5.01 8.41 -4.80
N THR A 317 -4.27 9.19 -5.61
CA THR A 317 -4.12 10.63 -5.36
C THR A 317 -5.46 11.35 -5.44
N PHE A 318 -6.27 11.09 -6.45
CA PHE A 318 -7.62 11.68 -6.58
C PHE A 318 -8.55 11.22 -5.45
N GLY A 319 -8.51 9.94 -5.11
CA GLY A 319 -9.38 9.34 -4.10
C GLY A 319 -9.13 9.91 -2.71
N PHE A 320 -7.89 9.94 -2.26
CA PHE A 320 -7.56 10.49 -0.94
C PHE A 320 -7.74 12.01 -0.89
N SER A 321 -7.49 12.73 -2.00
CA SER A 321 -7.82 14.16 -2.09
C SER A 321 -9.33 14.40 -2.03
N ALA A 322 -10.14 13.52 -2.65
CA ALA A 322 -11.59 13.58 -2.59
C ALA A 322 -12.15 13.25 -1.20
N ALA A 323 -11.54 12.28 -0.50
CA ALA A 323 -11.91 11.95 0.88
C ALA A 323 -11.69 13.12 1.84
N ARG A 324 -10.55 13.82 1.71
CA ARG A 324 -10.26 15.05 2.47
C ARG A 324 -11.26 16.17 2.17
N ALA A 325 -11.55 16.39 0.89
CA ALA A 325 -12.46 17.45 0.45
C ALA A 325 -13.94 17.18 0.76
N ALA A 326 -14.33 15.93 0.99
CA ALA A 326 -15.71 15.54 1.29
C ALA A 326 -16.17 15.98 2.68
N ASN A 327 -15.22 16.17 3.59
CA ASN A 327 -15.53 16.51 4.98
C ASN A 327 -15.63 18.03 5.14
N ARG A 328 -16.79 18.48 5.67
CA ARG A 328 -17.05 19.89 6.02
C ARG A 328 -16.72 20.19 7.49
N LEU A 329 -16.15 19.22 8.20
CA LEU A 329 -15.78 19.30 9.60
C LEU A 329 -14.32 19.73 9.74
N ASP A 330 -13.85 19.91 10.98
CA ASP A 330 -12.49 20.34 11.29
C ASP A 330 -11.41 19.41 10.75
N GLN A 331 -10.19 19.89 10.66
CA GLN A 331 -9.01 19.20 10.09
C GLN A 331 -8.75 17.81 10.70
N GLU A 332 -9.16 17.58 11.95
CA GLU A 332 -9.06 16.28 12.63
C GLU A 332 -9.94 15.22 11.97
N TYR A 333 -11.12 15.60 11.49
CA TYR A 333 -12.05 14.71 10.81
C TYR A 333 -11.66 14.41 9.36
N GLU A 334 -10.90 15.29 8.70
CA GLU A 334 -10.32 14.99 7.38
C GLU A 334 -9.42 13.75 7.45
N THR A 335 -8.57 13.68 8.48
CA THR A 335 -7.67 12.53 8.69
C THR A 335 -8.46 11.26 8.95
N LEU A 336 -9.54 11.35 9.73
CA LEU A 336 -10.40 10.21 10.03
C LEU A 336 -11.14 9.70 8.78
N ALA A 337 -11.64 10.61 7.93
CA ALA A 337 -12.29 10.26 6.67
C ALA A 337 -11.32 9.51 5.71
N VAL A 338 -10.08 9.99 5.58
CA VAL A 338 -9.05 9.31 4.80
C VAL A 338 -8.72 7.95 5.39
N SER A 339 -8.58 7.85 6.71
CA SER A 339 -8.29 6.58 7.40
C SER A 339 -9.42 5.57 7.24
N TRP A 340 -10.67 6.03 7.31
CA TRP A 340 -11.84 5.19 7.10
C TRP A 340 -11.91 4.63 5.68
N VAL A 341 -11.73 5.50 4.69
CA VAL A 341 -11.68 5.10 3.27
C VAL A 341 -10.57 4.07 3.03
N ASN A 342 -9.38 4.32 3.59
CA ASN A 342 -8.24 3.42 3.47
C ASN A 342 -8.48 2.07 4.19
N SER A 343 -9.16 2.08 5.33
CA SER A 343 -9.50 0.87 6.09
C SER A 343 -10.41 -0.06 5.31
N ILE A 344 -11.51 0.47 4.75
CA ILE A 344 -12.45 -0.30 3.92
C ILE A 344 -11.76 -0.85 2.68
N GLN A 345 -10.95 -0.03 1.99
CA GLN A 345 -10.19 -0.42 0.82
C GLN A 345 -9.23 -1.58 1.13
N LEU A 346 -8.40 -1.45 2.16
CA LEU A 346 -7.40 -2.47 2.51
C LEU A 346 -8.04 -3.74 3.08
N PHE A 347 -9.10 -3.59 3.88
CA PHE A 347 -9.83 -4.75 4.37
C PHE A 347 -10.51 -5.50 3.21
N GLY A 348 -11.15 -4.79 2.27
CA GLY A 348 -11.77 -5.42 1.10
C GLY A 348 -10.77 -6.15 0.20
N ASP A 349 -9.52 -5.71 0.21
CA ASP A 349 -8.46 -6.27 -0.64
C ASP A 349 -7.91 -7.63 -0.17
N PHE A 350 -8.46 -8.21 0.92
CA PHE A 350 -8.14 -9.60 1.29
C PHE A 350 -8.75 -10.62 0.32
N ALA A 351 -9.89 -10.32 -0.30
CA ALA A 351 -10.60 -11.24 -1.15
C ALA A 351 -10.01 -11.41 -2.57
N PRO A 352 -9.59 -10.34 -3.28
CA PRO A 352 -9.02 -10.43 -4.62
C PRO A 352 -7.86 -11.43 -4.77
N PRO A 353 -6.86 -11.54 -3.88
CA PRO A 353 -5.79 -12.54 -4.01
C PRO A 353 -6.29 -13.98 -3.96
N LEU A 354 -7.28 -14.29 -3.11
CA LEU A 354 -7.90 -15.61 -3.05
C LEU A 354 -8.69 -15.91 -4.30
N LEU A 355 -9.49 -14.95 -4.77
CA LEU A 355 -10.27 -15.08 -6.00
C LEU A 355 -9.37 -15.26 -7.22
N TYR A 356 -8.30 -14.47 -7.34
CA TYR A 356 -7.36 -14.59 -8.43
C TYR A 356 -6.70 -15.97 -8.46
N SER A 357 -6.21 -16.44 -7.30
CA SER A 357 -5.59 -17.76 -7.18
C SER A 357 -6.56 -18.87 -7.57
N TYR A 358 -7.80 -18.79 -7.10
CA TYR A 358 -8.86 -19.73 -7.45
C TYR A 358 -9.11 -19.73 -8.98
N PHE A 359 -9.24 -18.55 -9.59
CA PHE A 359 -9.47 -18.45 -11.02
C PHE A 359 -8.28 -18.94 -11.85
N VAL A 360 -7.05 -18.73 -11.38
CA VAL A 360 -5.86 -19.26 -12.05
C VAL A 360 -5.89 -20.79 -12.07
N ILE A 361 -6.24 -21.42 -10.95
CA ILE A 361 -6.29 -22.88 -10.84
C ILE A 361 -7.42 -23.46 -11.70
N GLN A 362 -8.58 -22.83 -11.74
CA GLN A 362 -9.76 -23.34 -12.44
C GLN A 362 -9.75 -23.01 -13.92
N TYR A 363 -9.28 -21.85 -14.33
CA TYR A 363 -9.48 -21.29 -15.67
C TYR A 363 -8.19 -20.79 -16.34
N GLY A 364 -7.04 -20.90 -15.65
CA GLY A 364 -5.75 -20.42 -16.12
C GLY A 364 -5.54 -18.91 -15.95
N TYR A 365 -4.29 -18.47 -16.12
CA TYR A 365 -3.87 -17.10 -15.87
C TYR A 365 -4.62 -16.07 -16.72
N SER A 366 -4.77 -16.30 -18.01
CA SER A 366 -5.45 -15.35 -18.91
C SER A 366 -6.87 -15.04 -18.45
N ASN A 367 -7.69 -16.06 -18.17
CA ASN A 367 -9.05 -15.85 -17.70
C ASN A 367 -9.08 -15.21 -16.29
N ALA A 368 -8.13 -15.55 -15.42
CA ALA A 368 -8.03 -14.92 -14.11
C ALA A 368 -7.80 -13.40 -14.23
N TRP A 369 -6.94 -12.94 -15.14
CA TRP A 369 -6.76 -11.51 -15.43
C TRP A 369 -8.06 -10.86 -15.90
N LEU A 370 -8.79 -11.50 -16.81
CA LEU A 370 -10.06 -10.99 -17.30
C LEU A 370 -11.12 -10.84 -16.18
N TYR A 371 -11.24 -11.85 -15.31
CA TYR A 371 -12.18 -11.80 -14.19
C TYR A 371 -11.82 -10.70 -13.19
N MET A 372 -10.52 -10.47 -12.95
CA MET A 372 -10.09 -9.35 -12.10
C MET A 372 -10.34 -8.00 -12.75
N ALA A 373 -10.23 -7.87 -14.08
CA ALA A 373 -10.61 -6.66 -14.79
C ALA A 373 -12.12 -6.36 -14.63
N ILE A 374 -12.96 -7.38 -14.77
CA ILE A 374 -14.41 -7.26 -14.56
C ILE A 374 -14.71 -6.86 -13.11
N LEU A 375 -14.08 -7.50 -12.13
CA LEU A 375 -14.26 -7.18 -10.71
C LEU A 375 -13.84 -5.72 -10.43
N SER A 376 -12.68 -5.29 -10.91
CA SER A 376 -12.20 -3.91 -10.79
C SER A 376 -13.22 -2.92 -11.37
N PHE A 377 -13.72 -3.19 -12.58
CA PHE A 377 -14.73 -2.36 -13.23
C PHE A 377 -16.01 -2.27 -12.40
N MET A 378 -16.56 -3.41 -11.95
CA MET A 378 -17.79 -3.46 -11.13
C MET A 378 -17.67 -2.62 -9.86
N LEU A 379 -16.50 -2.63 -9.21
CA LEU A 379 -16.24 -1.85 -8.00
C LEU A 379 -16.11 -0.34 -8.27
N ILE A 380 -15.82 0.07 -9.51
CA ILE A 380 -15.71 1.48 -9.90
C ILE A 380 -17.07 2.05 -10.33
N VAL A 381 -17.97 1.23 -10.87
CA VAL A 381 -19.31 1.64 -11.34
C VAL A 381 -20.12 2.43 -10.31
N PRO A 382 -20.09 2.14 -8.98
CA PRO A 382 -20.82 2.92 -7.98
C PRO A 382 -20.50 4.43 -7.97
N LEU A 383 -19.34 4.86 -8.48
CA LEU A 383 -19.06 6.28 -8.69
C LEU A 383 -20.05 6.98 -9.63
N LEU A 384 -20.73 6.23 -10.49
CA LEU A 384 -21.76 6.78 -11.39
C LEU A 384 -23.04 7.15 -10.63
N LEU A 385 -23.31 6.52 -9.48
CA LEU A 385 -24.55 6.66 -8.73
C LEU A 385 -24.66 7.97 -7.95
N LYS A 386 -23.54 8.59 -7.57
CA LYS A 386 -23.54 9.80 -6.72
C LYS A 386 -22.57 10.87 -7.23
N LYS A 387 -23.03 12.11 -7.27
CA LYS A 387 -22.15 13.25 -7.56
C LYS A 387 -21.21 13.50 -6.36
N ALA A 388 -19.95 13.81 -6.66
CA ALA A 388 -19.02 14.28 -5.63
C ALA A 388 -19.57 15.53 -4.97
N PRO A 389 -19.37 15.73 -3.66
CA PRO A 389 -19.66 17.00 -3.01
C PRO A 389 -18.89 18.11 -3.73
N THR A 390 -19.59 19.19 -4.10
CA THR A 390 -18.94 20.35 -4.72
C THR A 390 -18.10 21.09 -3.67
N ARG A 391 -16.84 21.36 -3.99
CA ARG A 391 -16.02 22.31 -3.23
C ARG A 391 -16.71 23.67 -3.33
N LYS A 392 -17.21 24.20 -2.20
CA LYS A 392 -17.63 25.61 -2.10
C LYS A 392 -16.41 26.47 -1.84
#